data_314c031b9ec493a4a682d170ecc4bda2
#
_entry.id   314c031b9ec493a4a682d170ecc4bda2
#
_cell.length_a   1.000
_cell.length_b   1.000
_cell.length_c   1.000
_cell.angle_alpha   90.00
_cell.angle_beta   90.00
_cell.angle_gamma   90.00
#
_symmetry.space_group_name_H-M   'P 1'
#
loop_
_entity.id
_entity.type
_entity.pdbx_description
1 polymer ?
#
loop_
_entity_poly.entity_id
_entity_poly.type
_entity_poly.pdbx_seq_one_letter_code
_entity_poly.pdbx_strand_id
1 'polypeptide(L)'
;MELLTLLSLAFATFVYAISPGPGLFAVLATSTRYGTIPALWLSIGHVIGDILYVSIAMFALSVLAQFIEQSMVYVKFFGASYLFYIGLQQYRSLGVSFSADGGKKSIIKLLLAGFLVGGTNPKTIIYYLSFLPIFIDLNNLTLSTEIEVIVVVGVTVLLVLSLANILGLKLRKSIEDPKVVQKVNKITGITMMLVGIFVALY
;
A
#
# COMPACT_ATOMS: atom_id res chain seq x y z
N MET A 1 -10.44 -1.30 -20.05
CA MET A 1 -11.07 -0.25 -19.18
C MET A 1 -11.02 1.10 -19.88
N GLU A 2 -11.93 2.04 -19.53
CA GLU A 2 -11.81 3.42 -20.02
C GLU A 2 -10.60 4.13 -19.41
N LEU A 3 -10.00 5.06 -20.17
CA LEU A 3 -8.83 5.79 -19.70
C LEU A 3 -9.06 6.54 -18.37
N LEU A 4 -10.25 7.14 -18.21
CA LEU A 4 -10.62 7.84 -17.00
C LEU A 4 -10.65 6.91 -15.78
N THR A 5 -11.15 5.71 -15.94
CA THR A 5 -11.17 4.68 -14.87
C THR A 5 -9.76 4.24 -14.50
N LEU A 6 -8.87 4.03 -15.48
CA LEU A 6 -7.46 3.69 -15.23
C LEU A 6 -6.73 4.81 -14.49
N LEU A 7 -6.96 6.07 -14.88
CA LEU A 7 -6.38 7.23 -14.19
C LEU A 7 -6.91 7.38 -12.76
N SER A 8 -8.20 7.13 -12.55
CA SER A 8 -8.81 7.17 -11.23
C SER A 8 -8.28 6.05 -10.33
N LEU A 9 -8.12 4.84 -10.86
CA LEU A 9 -7.49 3.73 -10.16
C LEU A 9 -6.01 4.05 -9.82
N ALA A 10 -5.25 4.60 -10.78
CA ALA A 10 -3.88 5.02 -10.55
C ALA A 10 -3.78 6.08 -9.44
N PHE A 11 -4.69 7.08 -9.45
CA PHE A 11 -4.73 8.11 -8.42
C PHE A 11 -5.08 7.53 -7.03
N ALA A 12 -6.11 6.68 -6.95
CA ALA A 12 -6.48 6.02 -5.70
C ALA A 12 -5.34 5.15 -5.16
N THR A 13 -4.68 4.39 -6.05
CA THR A 13 -3.50 3.58 -5.70
C THR A 13 -2.32 4.46 -5.27
N PHE A 14 -2.12 5.60 -5.90
CA PHE A 14 -1.09 6.57 -5.50
C PHE A 14 -1.34 7.09 -4.07
N VAL A 15 -2.57 7.53 -3.78
CA VAL A 15 -2.95 8.00 -2.43
C VAL A 15 -2.77 6.89 -1.39
N TYR A 16 -3.19 5.67 -1.73
CA TYR A 16 -2.95 4.50 -0.90
C TYR A 16 -1.46 4.25 -0.66
N ALA A 17 -0.64 4.21 -1.70
CA ALA A 17 0.77 3.85 -1.61
C ALA A 17 1.61 4.90 -0.90
N ILE A 18 1.33 6.20 -1.11
CA ILE A 18 2.05 7.31 -0.48
C ILE A 18 1.67 7.47 1.00
N SER A 19 0.48 7.01 1.40
CA SER A 19 0.10 7.05 2.81
C SER A 19 1.03 6.13 3.60
N PRO A 20 1.75 6.64 4.62
CA PRO A 20 2.74 5.89 5.35
C PRO A 20 2.17 4.60 5.96
N GLY A 21 2.92 3.53 5.76
CA GLY A 21 2.59 2.20 6.24
C GLY A 21 3.86 1.35 6.28
N PRO A 22 3.75 0.08 6.69
CA PRO A 22 4.90 -0.80 6.85
C PRO A 22 5.80 -0.86 5.61
N GLY A 23 5.21 -0.89 4.39
CA GLY A 23 5.95 -0.94 3.13
C GLY A 23 6.78 0.31 2.87
N LEU A 24 6.15 1.48 2.96
CA LEU A 24 6.84 2.76 2.75
C LEU A 24 7.98 2.94 3.76
N PHE A 25 7.73 2.65 5.05
CA PHE A 25 8.76 2.74 6.08
C PHE A 25 9.88 1.72 5.89
N ALA A 26 9.58 0.50 5.46
CA ALA A 26 10.61 -0.51 5.18
C ALA A 26 11.55 -0.05 4.04
N VAL A 27 11.00 0.56 2.98
CA VAL A 27 11.78 1.13 1.87
C VAL A 27 12.61 2.31 2.34
N LEU A 28 12.02 3.27 3.05
CA LEU A 28 12.73 4.42 3.61
C LEU A 28 13.89 3.97 4.52
N ALA A 29 13.62 3.05 5.45
CA ALA A 29 14.63 2.52 6.36
C ALA A 29 15.74 1.77 5.63
N THR A 30 15.40 0.99 4.62
CA THR A 30 16.38 0.26 3.83
C THR A 30 17.24 1.21 3.01
N SER A 31 16.63 2.23 2.41
CA SER A 31 17.35 3.26 1.64
C SER A 31 18.32 4.06 2.49
N THR A 32 17.88 4.52 3.67
CA THR A 32 18.73 5.29 4.59
C THR A 32 19.92 4.50 5.10
N ARG A 33 19.78 3.17 5.28
CA ARG A 33 20.81 2.32 5.87
C ARG A 33 21.73 1.68 4.86
N TYR A 34 21.16 1.12 3.81
CA TYR A 34 21.84 0.25 2.86
C TYR A 34 21.98 0.88 1.47
N GLY A 35 21.34 2.04 1.25
CA GLY A 35 21.34 2.76 -0.03
C GLY A 35 20.21 2.36 -0.97
N THR A 36 20.22 2.97 -2.17
CA THR A 36 19.12 2.87 -3.15
C THR A 36 18.94 1.48 -3.73
N ILE A 37 20.02 0.77 -4.04
CA ILE A 37 19.94 -0.54 -4.71
C ILE A 37 19.28 -1.60 -3.80
N PRO A 38 19.66 -1.77 -2.53
CA PRO A 38 18.95 -2.65 -1.62
C PRO A 38 17.48 -2.28 -1.42
N ALA A 39 17.18 -0.98 -1.32
CA ALA A 39 15.79 -0.49 -1.19
C ALA A 39 14.97 -0.76 -2.45
N LEU A 40 15.58 -0.69 -3.65
CA LEU A 40 14.90 -1.03 -4.89
C LEU A 40 14.50 -2.52 -4.93
N TRP A 41 15.39 -3.44 -4.53
CA TRP A 41 15.07 -4.86 -4.45
C TRP A 41 13.94 -5.15 -3.47
N LEU A 42 13.93 -4.46 -2.33
CA LEU A 42 12.83 -4.56 -1.37
C LEU A 42 11.53 -4.01 -1.96
N SER A 43 11.58 -2.89 -2.70
CA SER A 43 10.41 -2.31 -3.39
C SER A 43 9.84 -3.26 -4.45
N ILE A 44 10.70 -3.90 -5.24
CA ILE A 44 10.28 -4.91 -6.23
C ILE A 44 9.57 -6.08 -5.53
N GLY A 45 10.16 -6.60 -4.46
CA GLY A 45 9.52 -7.64 -3.65
C GLY A 45 8.14 -7.22 -3.14
N HIS A 46 8.02 -5.98 -2.64
CA HIS A 46 6.76 -5.42 -2.17
C HIS A 46 5.70 -5.37 -3.27
N VAL A 47 6.07 -4.89 -4.45
CA VAL A 47 5.16 -4.84 -5.62
C VAL A 47 4.71 -6.24 -6.04
N ILE A 48 5.59 -7.25 -6.00
CA ILE A 48 5.20 -8.64 -6.27
C ILE A 48 4.16 -9.13 -5.25
N GLY A 49 4.33 -8.78 -3.97
CA GLY A 49 3.34 -9.05 -2.92
C GLY A 49 2.00 -8.37 -3.18
N ASP A 50 2.01 -7.10 -3.56
CA ASP A 50 0.81 -6.33 -3.91
C ASP A 50 0.11 -6.91 -5.16
N ILE A 51 0.86 -7.29 -6.20
CA ILE A 51 0.31 -7.95 -7.40
C ILE A 51 -0.37 -9.27 -7.03
N LEU A 52 0.24 -10.08 -6.20
CA LEU A 52 -0.40 -11.32 -5.73
C LEU A 52 -1.72 -11.02 -5.01
N TYR A 53 -1.74 -10.00 -4.15
CA TYR A 53 -2.94 -9.65 -3.42
C TYR A 53 -4.04 -9.08 -4.31
N VAL A 54 -3.72 -8.20 -5.24
CA VAL A 54 -4.74 -7.65 -6.16
C VAL A 54 -5.31 -8.74 -7.05
N SER A 55 -4.49 -9.70 -7.49
CA SER A 55 -4.96 -10.86 -8.28
C SER A 55 -5.90 -11.75 -7.46
N ILE A 56 -5.53 -12.08 -6.22
CA ILE A 56 -6.39 -12.85 -5.31
C ILE A 56 -7.68 -12.10 -5.02
N ALA A 57 -7.59 -10.79 -4.79
CA ALA A 57 -8.77 -9.96 -4.52
C ALA A 57 -9.71 -9.95 -5.73
N MET A 58 -9.22 -9.75 -6.95
CA MET A 58 -10.04 -9.81 -8.16
C MET A 58 -10.72 -11.16 -8.33
N PHE A 59 -9.99 -12.25 -8.15
CA PHE A 59 -10.55 -13.60 -8.23
C PHE A 59 -11.62 -13.83 -7.15
N ALA A 60 -11.32 -13.53 -5.89
CA ALA A 60 -12.27 -13.70 -4.79
C ALA A 60 -13.53 -12.83 -4.97
N LEU A 61 -13.35 -11.57 -5.40
CA LEU A 61 -14.44 -10.65 -5.65
C LEU A 61 -15.30 -11.09 -6.84
N SER A 62 -14.73 -11.65 -7.92
CA SER A 62 -15.49 -12.14 -9.07
C SER A 62 -16.33 -13.38 -8.71
N VAL A 63 -15.80 -14.30 -7.91
CA VAL A 63 -16.54 -15.49 -7.44
C VAL A 63 -17.69 -15.10 -6.52
N LEU A 64 -17.52 -14.05 -5.72
CA LEU A 64 -18.51 -13.58 -4.75
C LEU A 64 -19.29 -12.35 -5.24
N ALA A 65 -19.22 -12.02 -6.55
CA ALA A 65 -19.73 -10.77 -7.08
C ALA A 65 -21.20 -10.50 -6.70
N GLN A 66 -22.09 -11.48 -6.89
CA GLN A 66 -23.51 -11.33 -6.54
C GLN A 66 -23.73 -11.14 -5.04
N PHE A 67 -22.97 -11.84 -4.21
CA PHE A 67 -23.04 -11.68 -2.75
C PHE A 67 -22.49 -10.32 -2.30
N ILE A 68 -21.39 -9.88 -2.91
CA ILE A 68 -20.76 -8.60 -2.61
C ILE A 68 -21.65 -7.45 -3.02
N GLU A 69 -22.31 -7.50 -4.18
CA GLU A 69 -23.24 -6.47 -4.64
C GLU A 69 -24.35 -6.25 -3.60
N GLN A 70 -24.93 -7.32 -3.08
CA GLN A 70 -25.94 -7.26 -2.02
C GLN A 70 -25.37 -6.81 -0.66
N SER A 71 -24.09 -7.04 -0.44
CA SER A 71 -23.40 -6.79 0.84
C SER A 71 -22.48 -5.57 0.81
N MET A 72 -22.45 -4.80 -0.29
CA MET A 72 -21.49 -3.70 -0.49
C MET A 72 -21.50 -2.69 0.65
N VAL A 73 -22.66 -2.42 1.23
CA VAL A 73 -22.78 -1.52 2.40
C VAL A 73 -21.94 -2.02 3.56
N TYR A 74 -21.97 -3.33 3.84
CA TYR A 74 -21.18 -3.93 4.92
C TYR A 74 -19.68 -3.93 4.58
N VAL A 75 -19.32 -4.26 3.32
CA VAL A 75 -17.91 -4.24 2.87
C VAL A 75 -17.32 -2.84 3.01
N LYS A 76 -18.04 -1.79 2.59
CA LYS A 76 -17.64 -0.39 2.77
C LYS A 76 -17.47 -0.06 4.25
N PHE A 77 -18.45 -0.41 5.08
CA PHE A 77 -18.42 -0.07 6.51
C PHE A 77 -17.25 -0.76 7.24
N PHE A 78 -17.01 -2.05 6.99
CA PHE A 78 -15.86 -2.76 7.56
C PHE A 78 -14.53 -2.21 7.05
N GLY A 79 -14.39 -1.94 5.74
CA GLY A 79 -13.21 -1.33 5.16
C GLY A 79 -12.91 0.05 5.73
N ALA A 80 -13.94 0.90 5.83
CA ALA A 80 -13.86 2.24 6.41
C ALA A 80 -13.44 2.20 7.90
N SER A 81 -14.09 1.34 8.68
CA SER A 81 -13.80 1.16 10.11
C SER A 81 -12.36 0.69 10.34
N TYR A 82 -11.89 -0.19 9.48
CA TYR A 82 -10.53 -0.70 9.57
C TYR A 82 -9.48 0.34 9.14
N LEU A 83 -9.74 1.11 8.08
CA LEU A 83 -8.88 2.24 7.71
C LEU A 83 -8.79 3.26 8.86
N PHE A 84 -9.91 3.55 9.50
CA PHE A 84 -9.95 4.40 10.68
C PHE A 84 -9.13 3.82 11.83
N TYR A 85 -9.29 2.52 12.11
CA TYR A 85 -8.56 1.82 13.17
C TYR A 85 -7.04 1.84 12.94
N ILE A 86 -6.58 1.52 11.71
CA ILE A 86 -5.14 1.59 11.37
C ILE A 86 -4.64 3.03 11.43
N GLY A 87 -5.42 4.00 10.95
CA GLY A 87 -5.10 5.41 11.06
C GLY A 87 -4.90 5.83 12.51
N LEU A 88 -5.75 5.36 13.42
CA LEU A 88 -5.63 5.62 14.86
C LEU A 88 -4.39 4.95 15.46
N GLN A 89 -4.07 3.71 15.08
CA GLN A 89 -2.83 3.05 15.50
C GLN A 89 -1.60 3.80 15.01
N GLN A 90 -1.59 4.23 13.75
CA GLN A 90 -0.51 5.02 13.17
C GLN A 90 -0.34 6.36 13.89
N TYR A 91 -1.44 7.06 14.18
CA TYR A 91 -1.42 8.32 14.92
C TYR A 91 -0.80 8.17 16.32
N ARG A 92 -1.07 7.04 16.99
CA ARG A 92 -0.54 6.72 18.33
C ARG A 92 0.88 6.18 18.32
N SER A 93 1.41 5.81 17.16
CA SER A 93 2.75 5.24 17.04
C SER A 93 3.83 6.26 17.38
N LEU A 94 4.66 5.93 18.35
CA LEU A 94 5.77 6.78 18.82
C LEU A 94 7.00 6.76 17.91
N GLY A 95 6.97 5.97 16.84
CA GLY A 95 8.05 5.83 15.88
C GLY A 95 8.58 4.40 15.77
N VAL A 96 9.24 4.11 14.65
CA VAL A 96 9.92 2.82 14.44
C VAL A 96 11.38 3.00 14.78
N SER A 97 11.86 2.29 15.79
CA SER A 97 13.29 2.23 16.11
C SER A 97 14.00 1.39 15.05
N PHE A 98 14.87 2.02 14.30
CA PHE A 98 15.68 1.34 13.29
C PHE A 98 17.01 0.94 13.90
N SER A 99 17.19 -0.31 14.39
CA SER A 99 18.49 -0.81 14.86
C SER A 99 19.45 -1.05 13.68
N ALA A 100 20.68 -0.59 13.82
CA ALA A 100 21.67 -0.57 12.76
C ALA A 100 22.44 -1.90 12.69
N ASP A 101 22.10 -2.74 11.73
CA ASP A 101 22.93 -3.89 11.36
C ASP A 101 23.49 -3.65 9.94
N GLY A 102 24.77 -3.26 9.86
CA GLY A 102 25.44 -2.73 8.67
C GLY A 102 25.92 -3.78 7.65
N GLY A 103 25.42 -5.03 7.71
CA GLY A 103 25.82 -6.10 6.82
C GLY A 103 25.26 -6.00 5.40
N LYS A 104 26.02 -6.46 4.39
CA LYS A 104 25.53 -6.64 3.02
C LYS A 104 24.36 -7.63 3.04
N LYS A 105 23.16 -7.19 2.67
CA LYS A 105 21.99 -8.08 2.59
C LYS A 105 21.92 -8.73 1.20
N SER A 106 21.63 -10.04 1.19
CA SER A 106 21.36 -10.77 -0.04
C SER A 106 20.13 -10.19 -0.76
N ILE A 107 20.20 -10.07 -2.09
CA ILE A 107 19.08 -9.63 -2.95
C ILE A 107 17.84 -10.47 -2.68
N ILE A 108 18.00 -11.80 -2.58
CA ILE A 108 16.88 -12.72 -2.30
C ILE A 108 16.23 -12.40 -0.96
N LYS A 109 17.01 -12.11 0.09
CA LYS A 109 16.46 -11.74 1.40
C LYS A 109 15.70 -10.41 1.35
N LEU A 110 16.15 -9.45 0.53
CA LEU A 110 15.46 -8.16 0.34
C LEU A 110 14.15 -8.34 -0.45
N LEU A 111 14.16 -9.12 -1.53
CA LEU A 111 12.96 -9.47 -2.28
C LEU A 111 11.92 -10.17 -1.41
N LEU A 112 12.35 -11.20 -0.65
CA LEU A 112 11.46 -11.92 0.27
C LEU A 112 10.93 -11.02 1.38
N ALA A 113 11.77 -10.17 1.96
CA ALA A 113 11.33 -9.21 2.97
C ALA A 113 10.29 -8.23 2.40
N GLY A 114 10.54 -7.68 1.22
CA GLY A 114 9.59 -6.83 0.52
C GLY A 114 8.28 -7.56 0.22
N PHE A 115 8.36 -8.76 -0.35
CA PHE A 115 7.21 -9.61 -0.64
C PHE A 115 6.36 -9.89 0.61
N LEU A 116 7.00 -10.25 1.72
CA LEU A 116 6.29 -10.47 2.98
C LEU A 116 5.65 -9.17 3.48
N VAL A 117 6.36 -8.04 3.42
CA VAL A 117 5.80 -6.75 3.86
C VAL A 117 4.63 -6.30 2.99
N GLY A 118 4.68 -6.45 1.67
CA GLY A 118 3.55 -6.19 0.77
C GLY A 118 2.44 -7.22 0.96
N GLY A 119 2.80 -8.51 0.87
CA GLY A 119 1.89 -9.63 0.90
C GLY A 119 1.22 -9.94 2.24
N THR A 120 1.68 -9.40 3.36
CA THR A 120 1.03 -9.56 4.68
C THR A 120 0.51 -8.24 5.24
N ASN A 121 0.57 -7.17 4.46
CA ASN A 121 0.14 -5.86 4.89
C ASN A 121 -1.40 -5.79 4.94
N PRO A 122 -2.02 -5.71 6.10
CA PRO A 122 -3.47 -5.66 6.21
C PRO A 122 -4.07 -4.42 5.54
N LYS A 123 -3.31 -3.32 5.44
CA LYS A 123 -3.70 -2.13 4.69
C LYS A 123 -3.90 -2.45 3.20
N THR A 124 -3.00 -3.25 2.61
CA THR A 124 -3.05 -3.70 1.22
C THR A 124 -4.32 -4.52 0.94
N ILE A 125 -4.57 -5.52 1.80
CA ILE A 125 -5.73 -6.42 1.65
C ILE A 125 -7.03 -5.62 1.62
N ILE A 126 -7.21 -4.73 2.59
CA ILE A 126 -8.46 -4.00 2.73
C ILE A 126 -8.60 -2.95 1.65
N TYR A 127 -7.50 -2.30 1.25
CA TYR A 127 -7.53 -1.39 0.13
C TYR A 127 -8.08 -2.10 -1.12
N TYR A 128 -7.53 -3.24 -1.52
CA TYR A 128 -8.00 -3.91 -2.73
C TYR A 128 -9.43 -4.47 -2.58
N LEU A 129 -9.77 -5.07 -1.45
CA LEU A 129 -11.13 -5.57 -1.26
C LEU A 129 -12.19 -4.46 -1.25
N SER A 130 -11.87 -3.27 -0.73
CA SER A 130 -12.82 -2.17 -0.59
C SER A 130 -12.89 -1.26 -1.82
N PHE A 131 -11.76 -1.07 -2.53
CA PHE A 131 -11.67 -0.10 -3.61
C PHE A 131 -11.78 -0.69 -5.01
N LEU A 132 -11.30 -1.92 -5.24
CA LEU A 132 -11.39 -2.54 -6.57
C LEU A 132 -12.82 -2.59 -7.14
N PRO A 133 -13.85 -2.94 -6.36
CA PRO A 133 -15.22 -2.98 -6.87
C PRO A 133 -15.75 -1.64 -7.38
N ILE A 134 -15.12 -0.52 -7.01
CA ILE A 134 -15.49 0.82 -7.48
C ILE A 134 -15.02 1.06 -8.91
N PHE A 135 -13.96 0.38 -9.35
CA PHE A 135 -13.28 0.63 -10.63
C PHE A 135 -13.52 -0.47 -11.67
N ILE A 136 -13.88 -1.67 -11.23
CA ILE A 136 -14.01 -2.84 -12.10
C ILE A 136 -15.41 -3.47 -12.00
N ASP A 137 -15.95 -3.89 -13.15
CA ASP A 137 -17.16 -4.72 -13.19
C ASP A 137 -16.78 -6.17 -12.85
N LEU A 138 -17.15 -6.59 -11.64
CA LEU A 138 -16.82 -7.92 -11.13
C LEU A 138 -17.60 -9.04 -11.83
N ASN A 139 -18.75 -8.74 -12.43
CA ASN A 139 -19.58 -9.71 -13.13
C ASN A 139 -19.04 -10.02 -14.53
N ASN A 140 -18.27 -9.09 -15.12
CA ASN A 140 -17.70 -9.18 -16.47
C ASN A 140 -16.18 -9.02 -16.45
N LEU A 141 -15.50 -9.64 -15.48
CA LEU A 141 -14.05 -9.56 -15.36
C LEU A 141 -13.39 -10.31 -16.53
N THR A 142 -12.62 -9.58 -17.34
CA THR A 142 -11.86 -10.15 -18.46
C THR A 142 -10.38 -10.18 -18.15
N LEU A 143 -9.64 -11.08 -18.79
CA LEU A 143 -8.17 -11.15 -18.65
C LEU A 143 -7.49 -9.80 -19.01
N SER A 144 -8.03 -9.06 -20.00
CA SER A 144 -7.53 -7.72 -20.34
C SER A 144 -7.70 -6.76 -19.16
N THR A 145 -8.86 -6.74 -18.52
CA THR A 145 -9.11 -5.90 -17.32
C THR A 145 -8.18 -6.27 -16.17
N GLU A 146 -7.96 -7.56 -15.93
CA GLU A 146 -7.03 -8.02 -14.90
C GLU A 146 -5.61 -7.53 -15.15
N ILE A 147 -5.11 -7.68 -16.38
CA ILE A 147 -3.76 -7.21 -16.76
C ILE A 147 -3.66 -5.69 -16.61
N GLU A 148 -4.66 -4.94 -17.08
CA GLU A 148 -4.68 -3.46 -16.96
C GLU A 148 -4.60 -3.03 -15.50
N VAL A 149 -5.37 -3.65 -14.60
CA VAL A 149 -5.34 -3.38 -13.16
C VAL A 149 -3.99 -3.72 -12.56
N ILE A 150 -3.44 -4.90 -12.84
CA ILE A 150 -2.13 -5.34 -12.35
C ILE A 150 -1.03 -4.37 -12.77
N VAL A 151 -1.04 -3.94 -14.03
CA VAL A 151 -0.04 -3.00 -14.57
C VAL A 151 -0.17 -1.64 -13.89
N VAL A 152 -1.39 -1.09 -13.82
CA VAL A 152 -1.62 0.22 -13.19
C VAL A 152 -1.21 0.20 -11.72
N VAL A 153 -1.63 -0.81 -10.97
CA VAL A 153 -1.29 -0.97 -9.56
C VAL A 153 0.22 -1.14 -9.40
N GLY A 154 0.83 -2.10 -10.10
CA GLY A 154 2.24 -2.41 -9.98
C GLY A 154 3.15 -1.22 -10.31
N VAL A 155 2.86 -0.52 -11.42
CA VAL A 155 3.61 0.67 -11.83
C VAL A 155 3.44 1.80 -10.81
N THR A 156 2.23 2.07 -10.37
CA THR A 156 1.96 3.15 -9.42
C THR A 156 2.64 2.91 -8.08
N VAL A 157 2.53 1.71 -7.52
CA VAL A 157 3.19 1.37 -6.25
C VAL A 157 4.71 1.42 -6.40
N LEU A 158 5.26 0.88 -7.49
CA LEU A 158 6.70 0.92 -7.74
C LEU A 158 7.22 2.36 -7.84
N LEU A 159 6.50 3.25 -8.53
CA LEU A 159 6.85 4.67 -8.63
C LEU A 159 6.86 5.34 -7.25
N VAL A 160 5.83 5.14 -6.43
CA VAL A 160 5.76 5.72 -5.08
C VAL A 160 6.90 5.20 -4.20
N LEU A 161 7.16 3.89 -4.20
CA LEU A 161 8.24 3.31 -3.42
C LEU A 161 9.62 3.74 -3.93
N SER A 162 9.77 3.97 -5.25
CA SER A 162 11.00 4.51 -5.83
C SER A 162 11.23 5.96 -5.42
N LEU A 163 10.18 6.78 -5.37
CA LEU A 163 10.25 8.14 -4.82
C LEU A 163 10.64 8.13 -3.34
N ALA A 164 10.02 7.24 -2.55
CA ALA A 164 10.38 7.06 -1.15
C ALA A 164 11.84 6.62 -0.99
N ASN A 165 12.33 5.73 -1.85
CA ASN A 165 13.72 5.30 -1.88
C ASN A 165 14.69 6.49 -2.09
N ILE A 166 14.41 7.34 -3.08
CA ILE A 166 15.22 8.55 -3.37
C ILE A 166 15.16 9.53 -2.19
N LEU A 167 13.96 9.76 -1.64
CA LEU A 167 13.76 10.63 -0.49
C LEU A 167 14.47 10.11 0.75
N GLY A 168 14.50 8.80 0.96
CA GLY A 168 15.16 8.17 2.10
C GLY A 168 16.64 8.54 2.22
N LEU A 169 17.36 8.61 1.10
CA LEU A 169 18.75 9.07 1.09
C LEU A 169 18.89 10.54 1.48
N LYS A 170 18.03 11.40 0.95
CA LYS A 170 18.06 12.85 1.21
C LYS A 170 17.67 13.19 2.65
N LEU A 171 16.74 12.41 3.20
CA LEU A 171 16.16 12.64 4.52
C LEU A 171 16.82 11.80 5.63
N ARG A 172 17.95 11.16 5.35
CA ARG A 172 18.60 10.23 6.30
C ARG A 172 18.69 10.80 7.73
N LYS A 173 19.21 12.02 7.88
CA LYS A 173 19.33 12.68 9.18
C LYS A 173 17.98 13.01 9.84
N SER A 174 16.97 13.33 9.02
CA SER A 174 15.64 13.70 9.52
C SER A 174 14.80 12.49 9.92
N ILE A 175 14.98 11.35 9.25
CA ILE A 175 14.26 10.09 9.56
C ILE A 175 14.84 9.44 10.83
N GLU A 176 16.10 9.76 11.17
CA GLU A 176 16.71 9.33 12.44
C GLU A 176 16.19 10.15 13.65
N ASP A 177 15.52 11.30 13.42
CA ASP A 177 14.90 12.10 14.49
C ASP A 177 13.51 11.51 14.87
N PRO A 178 13.34 11.01 16.11
CA PRO A 178 12.06 10.45 16.57
C PRO A 178 10.88 11.45 16.47
N LYS A 179 11.14 12.75 16.61
CA LYS A 179 10.11 13.81 16.53
C LYS A 179 9.58 13.94 15.09
N VAL A 180 10.45 13.83 14.09
CA VAL A 180 10.06 13.86 12.67
C VAL A 180 9.22 12.64 12.34
N VAL A 181 9.66 11.45 12.77
CA VAL A 181 8.92 10.19 12.55
C VAL A 181 7.55 10.26 13.22
N GLN A 182 7.46 10.76 14.45
CA GLN A 182 6.20 10.93 15.16
C GLN A 182 5.25 11.91 14.44
N LYS A 183 5.79 13.03 13.92
CA LYS A 183 4.99 14.00 13.14
C LYS A 183 4.43 13.38 11.87
N VAL A 184 5.24 12.63 11.14
CA VAL A 184 4.82 11.89 9.94
C VAL A 184 3.74 10.88 10.29
N ASN A 185 3.92 10.08 11.35
CA ASN A 185 2.94 9.10 11.81
C ASN A 185 1.60 9.76 12.17
N LYS A 186 1.62 10.91 12.84
CA LYS A 186 0.40 11.66 13.19
C LYS A 186 -0.34 12.16 11.94
N ILE A 187 0.35 12.81 11.01
CA ILE A 187 -0.25 13.31 9.77
C ILE A 187 -0.90 12.16 9.00
N THR A 188 -0.19 11.06 8.84
CA THR A 188 -0.68 9.88 8.14
C THR A 188 -1.87 9.24 8.82
N GLY A 189 -1.77 9.06 10.12
CA GLY A 189 -2.87 8.52 10.90
C GLY A 189 -4.15 9.33 10.69
N ILE A 190 -4.04 10.67 10.73
CA ILE A 190 -5.18 11.57 10.46
C ILE A 190 -5.70 11.37 9.03
N THR A 191 -4.81 11.34 8.03
CA THR A 191 -5.22 11.15 6.63
C THR A 191 -5.96 9.83 6.44
N MET A 192 -5.45 8.74 7.01
CA MET A 192 -6.13 7.43 6.93
C MET A 192 -7.49 7.42 7.64
N MET A 193 -7.62 8.08 8.80
CA MET A 193 -8.90 8.23 9.48
C MET A 193 -9.89 9.02 8.64
N LEU A 194 -9.47 10.13 8.02
CA LEU A 194 -10.32 10.94 7.14
C LEU A 194 -10.75 10.17 5.90
N VAL A 195 -9.86 9.40 5.27
CA VAL A 195 -10.22 8.51 4.14
C VAL A 195 -11.22 7.45 4.60
N GLY A 196 -11.02 6.83 5.77
CA GLY A 196 -11.98 5.88 6.33
C GLY A 196 -13.37 6.49 6.52
N ILE A 197 -13.45 7.71 7.09
CA ILE A 197 -14.71 8.45 7.23
C ILE A 197 -15.34 8.74 5.86
N PHE A 198 -14.55 9.21 4.90
CA PHE A 198 -15.02 9.50 3.55
C PHE A 198 -15.63 8.26 2.88
N VAL A 199 -14.93 7.10 2.95
CA VAL A 199 -15.44 5.83 2.39
C VAL A 199 -16.73 5.36 3.09
N ALA A 200 -16.88 5.63 4.39
CA ALA A 200 -18.11 5.27 5.09
C ALA A 200 -19.32 6.12 4.68
N LEU A 201 -19.10 7.38 4.28
CA LEU A 201 -20.15 8.34 3.95
C LEU A 201 -20.59 8.29 2.48
N TYR A 202 -19.71 7.87 1.57
CA TYR A 202 -19.94 7.81 0.12
C TYR A 202 -19.85 6.37 -0.43
#